data_2b76b4a2537bbb95f78e89f246e25541
#
_entry.id   2b76b4a2537bbb95f78e89f246e25541
#
_cell.length_a   1.000
_cell.length_b   1.000
_cell.length_c   1.000
_cell.angle_alpha   90.00
_cell.angle_beta   90.00
_cell.angle_gamma   90.00
#
_symmetry.space_group_name_H-M   'P 1'
#
loop_
_entity.id
_entity.type
_entity.pdbx_description
1 polymer ?
#
loop_
_entity_poly.entity_id
_entity_poly.type
_entity_poly.pdbx_seq_one_letter_code
_entity_poly.pdbx_strand_id
1 'polypeptide(L)'
;MAGGRVRRPVGRTTDRMLRCRPSARRRDRLGTVSRQRGPTMKRIPDEVSGSAGPPAVENWARSFWSTTSESPDLPPHHPDCLGCGPENPHGHALSVQRDENGVVAHHVFDQRHVGAPGIAHGGAVATVLDDLFGFLLYTVGELAVTRRLELDYLAPVLLGTPYVLRAAVRSRDGRKLDLTATMDDAQGSSVATATALFVVVEVEHFMQSQARAQLRATDTNHTEE
;
A
#
# COMPACT_ATOMS: atom_id res chain seq x y z
N MET A 1 -66.63 45.30 -1.75
CA MET A 1 -66.04 45.14 -3.08
C MET A 1 -65.18 43.88 -3.06
N ALA A 2 -65.48 42.96 -3.96
CA ALA A 2 -65.08 41.58 -3.97
C ALA A 2 -63.64 41.39 -4.51
N GLY A 3 -62.81 40.68 -3.79
CA GLY A 3 -61.51 40.26 -4.22
C GLY A 3 -61.47 38.75 -4.51
N GLY A 4 -61.46 38.39 -5.79
CA GLY A 4 -61.51 37.01 -6.27
C GLY A 4 -60.22 36.23 -6.00
N ARG A 5 -60.41 35.03 -5.44
CA ARG A 5 -59.35 34.03 -5.33
C ARG A 5 -59.27 33.24 -6.62
N VAL A 6 -58.11 33.34 -7.32
CA VAL A 6 -57.77 32.48 -8.44
C VAL A 6 -57.11 31.22 -7.90
N ARG A 7 -57.76 30.05 -8.05
CA ARG A 7 -57.18 28.71 -7.78
C ARG A 7 -56.38 28.26 -9.02
N ARG A 8 -55.10 27.93 -8.84
CA ARG A 8 -54.29 27.22 -9.85
C ARG A 8 -54.48 25.70 -9.69
N PRO A 9 -54.53 24.94 -10.78
CA PRO A 9 -54.66 23.48 -10.71
C PRO A 9 -53.34 22.81 -10.37
N VAL A 10 -53.41 21.78 -9.50
CA VAL A 10 -52.32 20.89 -9.11
C VAL A 10 -52.14 19.89 -10.26
N GLY A 11 -50.97 19.97 -10.94
CA GLY A 11 -50.55 19.00 -11.93
C GLY A 11 -50.10 17.72 -11.24
N ARG A 12 -50.71 16.58 -11.55
CA ARG A 12 -50.24 15.24 -11.16
C ARG A 12 -49.02 14.87 -12.02
N THR A 13 -47.85 14.82 -11.39
CA THR A 13 -46.69 14.17 -11.95
C THR A 13 -46.79 12.68 -11.67
N THR A 14 -46.93 11.89 -12.72
CA THR A 14 -46.91 10.43 -12.70
C THR A 14 -45.45 9.97 -12.45
N ASP A 15 -45.28 9.41 -11.28
CA ASP A 15 -44.02 8.76 -10.84
C ASP A 15 -43.82 7.48 -11.67
N ARG A 16 -42.89 7.55 -12.63
CA ARG A 16 -42.47 6.41 -13.46
C ARG A 16 -41.33 5.69 -12.75
N MET A 17 -41.68 4.79 -11.82
CA MET A 17 -40.75 3.86 -11.23
C MET A 17 -40.03 3.03 -12.32
N LEU A 18 -38.81 3.37 -12.60
CA LEU A 18 -37.85 2.54 -13.33
C LEU A 18 -37.51 1.32 -12.47
N ARG A 19 -38.17 0.21 -12.72
CA ARG A 19 -37.81 -1.09 -12.14
C ARG A 19 -36.49 -1.55 -12.77
N CYS A 20 -35.38 -1.44 -12.01
CA CYS A 20 -34.15 -2.17 -12.31
C CYS A 20 -34.44 -3.67 -12.23
N ARG A 21 -34.27 -4.37 -13.32
CA ARG A 21 -34.26 -5.84 -13.37
C ARG A 21 -32.93 -6.33 -12.78
N PRO A 22 -32.88 -7.30 -11.84
CA PRO A 22 -31.64 -7.90 -11.41
C PRO A 22 -31.03 -8.73 -12.56
N SER A 23 -29.83 -8.39 -12.97
CA SER A 23 -29.03 -9.21 -13.89
C SER A 23 -28.71 -10.55 -13.23
N ALA A 24 -29.01 -11.63 -13.94
CA ALA A 24 -28.68 -12.99 -13.52
C ALA A 24 -27.17 -13.13 -13.30
N ARG A 25 -26.77 -13.37 -12.06
CA ARG A 25 -25.40 -13.78 -11.70
C ARG A 25 -25.11 -15.13 -12.36
N ARG A 26 -24.22 -15.14 -13.36
CA ARG A 26 -23.56 -16.38 -13.80
C ARG A 26 -22.80 -16.91 -12.59
N ARG A 27 -23.13 -18.13 -12.16
CA ARG A 27 -22.30 -18.93 -11.25
C ARG A 27 -21.08 -19.38 -12.04
N ASP A 28 -19.97 -18.64 -11.90
CA ASP A 28 -18.69 -19.15 -12.35
C ASP A 28 -18.27 -20.28 -11.40
N ARG A 29 -17.94 -21.40 -12.02
CA ARG A 29 -17.48 -22.64 -11.37
C ARG A 29 -16.19 -22.28 -10.61
N LEU A 30 -16.20 -22.50 -9.30
CA LEU A 30 -15.01 -22.52 -8.47
C LEU A 30 -14.05 -23.58 -9.00
N GLY A 31 -13.09 -23.15 -9.81
CA GLY A 31 -11.91 -23.94 -10.14
C GLY A 31 -11.12 -24.13 -8.82
N THR A 32 -10.93 -25.37 -8.45
CA THR A 32 -10.04 -25.79 -7.36
C THR A 32 -8.67 -25.15 -7.59
N VAL A 33 -8.32 -24.14 -6.77
CA VAL A 33 -6.97 -23.59 -6.72
C VAL A 33 -6.07 -24.71 -6.18
N SER A 34 -5.31 -25.32 -7.11
CA SER A 34 -4.21 -26.21 -6.77
C SER A 34 -3.29 -25.47 -5.82
N ARG A 35 -3.06 -26.05 -4.64
CA ARG A 35 -2.00 -25.60 -3.70
C ARG A 35 -0.66 -25.71 -4.47
N GLN A 36 -0.27 -24.65 -5.12
CA GLN A 36 1.10 -24.51 -5.61
C GLN A 36 2.00 -24.46 -4.37
N ARG A 37 2.96 -25.38 -4.33
CA ARG A 37 4.03 -25.35 -3.32
C ARG A 37 4.63 -23.96 -3.38
N GLY A 38 4.74 -23.31 -2.22
CA GLY A 38 5.33 -21.98 -2.08
C GLY A 38 6.68 -21.91 -2.81
N PRO A 39 7.06 -20.73 -3.29
CA PRO A 39 8.32 -20.56 -4.00
C PRO A 39 9.45 -21.09 -3.14
N THR A 40 10.26 -21.98 -3.73
CA THR A 40 11.48 -22.47 -3.10
C THR A 40 12.36 -21.25 -2.85
N MET A 41 12.58 -20.92 -1.56
CA MET A 41 13.45 -19.84 -1.14
C MET A 41 14.77 -19.95 -1.93
N LYS A 42 15.04 -18.98 -2.80
CA LYS A 42 16.37 -18.84 -3.38
C LYS A 42 17.29 -18.46 -2.22
N ARG A 43 18.15 -19.41 -1.79
CA ARG A 43 19.24 -19.11 -0.85
C ARG A 43 20.11 -18.03 -1.47
N ILE A 44 20.47 -17.04 -0.66
CA ILE A 44 21.62 -16.17 -0.97
C ILE A 44 22.82 -17.13 -1.15
N PRO A 45 23.55 -17.05 -2.26
CA PRO A 45 24.82 -17.77 -2.36
C PRO A 45 25.72 -17.35 -1.19
N ASP A 46 26.28 -18.31 -0.47
CA ASP A 46 27.18 -18.07 0.67
C ASP A 46 28.50 -17.37 0.25
N GLU A 47 28.68 -17.15 -1.06
CA GLU A 47 29.84 -16.48 -1.65
C GLU A 47 29.43 -15.41 -2.65
N VAL A 48 29.19 -14.18 -2.16
CA VAL A 48 29.39 -12.98 -2.96
C VAL A 48 30.80 -12.47 -2.65
N SER A 49 31.79 -13.15 -3.21
CA SER A 49 33.14 -12.66 -3.20
C SER A 49 33.32 -11.66 -4.32
N GLY A 50 33.53 -10.39 -3.99
CA GLY A 50 34.11 -9.40 -4.88
C GLY A 50 33.24 -8.22 -5.26
N SER A 51 32.99 -7.39 -4.35
CA SER A 51 33.00 -5.90 -4.31
C SER A 51 32.28 -5.47 -3.05
N ALA A 52 33.00 -4.82 -2.14
CA ALA A 52 32.44 -4.38 -0.86
C ALA A 52 31.37 -3.31 -1.09
N GLY A 53 30.13 -3.75 -1.29
CA GLY A 53 28.97 -2.91 -1.02
C GLY A 53 28.87 -2.68 0.47
N PRO A 54 28.28 -1.58 0.93
CA PRO A 54 28.22 -1.32 2.36
C PRO A 54 27.50 -2.46 3.09
N PRO A 55 28.05 -2.93 4.23
CA PRO A 55 27.48 -4.03 5.02
C PRO A 55 26.01 -3.83 5.39
N ALA A 56 25.51 -2.59 5.36
CA ALA A 56 24.14 -2.22 5.69
C ALA A 56 23.09 -2.83 4.76
N VAL A 57 23.30 -2.82 3.43
CA VAL A 57 22.33 -3.37 2.45
C VAL A 57 22.28 -4.88 2.53
N GLU A 58 23.41 -5.56 2.66
CA GLU A 58 23.44 -7.01 2.78
C GLU A 58 22.78 -7.50 4.07
N ASN A 59 23.01 -6.80 5.19
CA ASN A 59 22.38 -7.12 6.46
C ASN A 59 20.87 -6.88 6.41
N TRP A 60 20.42 -5.77 5.78
CA TRP A 60 19.02 -5.49 5.56
C TRP A 60 18.37 -6.56 4.67
N ALA A 61 18.97 -6.94 3.56
CA ALA A 61 18.47 -7.99 2.70
C ALA A 61 18.40 -9.34 3.42
N ARG A 62 19.39 -9.67 4.22
CA ARG A 62 19.39 -10.88 5.07
C ARG A 62 18.25 -10.89 6.07
N SER A 63 18.01 -9.78 6.77
CA SER A 63 16.90 -9.66 7.74
C SER A 63 15.55 -9.83 7.05
N PHE A 64 15.40 -9.30 5.83
CA PHE A 64 14.21 -9.48 5.03
C PHE A 64 13.90 -10.97 4.76
N TRP A 65 14.90 -11.74 4.32
CA TRP A 65 14.70 -13.17 4.06
C TRP A 65 14.67 -14.05 5.31
N SER A 66 15.19 -13.59 6.44
CA SER A 66 15.11 -14.34 7.70
C SER A 66 13.76 -14.24 8.39
N THR A 67 12.85 -13.39 7.90
CA THR A 67 11.51 -13.26 8.45
C THR A 67 10.73 -14.55 8.18
N THR A 68 10.48 -15.31 9.25
CA THR A 68 9.79 -16.60 9.18
C THR A 68 8.33 -16.42 8.78
N SER A 69 7.79 -17.36 8.03
CA SER A 69 6.38 -17.36 7.61
C SER A 69 5.37 -17.58 8.75
N GLU A 70 5.83 -17.85 9.97
CA GLU A 70 5.00 -18.23 11.12
C GLU A 70 4.55 -17.04 11.96
N SER A 71 5.29 -15.93 11.95
CA SER A 71 4.86 -14.74 12.69
C SER A 71 3.74 -14.01 11.94
N PRO A 72 2.62 -13.70 12.62
CA PRO A 72 1.61 -12.81 12.04
C PRO A 72 2.16 -11.40 11.84
N ASP A 73 3.00 -10.90 12.77
CA ASP A 73 3.56 -9.57 12.71
C ASP A 73 4.76 -9.52 11.76
N LEU A 74 4.77 -8.53 10.89
CA LEU A 74 5.85 -8.30 9.93
C LEU A 74 6.80 -7.21 10.45
N PRO A 75 8.13 -7.41 10.38
CA PRO A 75 9.09 -6.41 10.85
C PRO A 75 9.07 -5.19 9.94
N PRO A 76 9.38 -3.98 10.46
CA PRO A 76 9.51 -2.78 9.64
C PRO A 76 10.63 -2.94 8.62
N HIS A 77 10.49 -2.29 7.47
CA HIS A 77 11.47 -2.33 6.39
C HIS A 77 12.82 -1.72 6.80
N HIS A 78 12.79 -0.65 7.59
CA HIS A 78 13.97 0.04 8.12
C HIS A 78 13.55 0.86 9.35
N PRO A 79 14.41 1.01 10.39
CA PRO A 79 14.08 1.81 11.56
C PRO A 79 13.63 3.25 11.23
N ASP A 80 14.25 3.88 10.23
CA ASP A 80 13.95 5.25 9.77
C ASP A 80 12.98 5.30 8.58
N CYS A 81 12.31 4.20 8.21
CA CYS A 81 11.36 4.21 7.09
C CYS A 81 10.24 5.23 7.33
N LEU A 82 9.89 6.00 6.31
CA LEU A 82 8.81 7.00 6.42
C LEU A 82 7.44 6.34 6.69
N GLY A 83 7.19 5.15 6.15
CA GLY A 83 5.94 4.41 6.38
C GLY A 83 5.95 3.65 7.69
N CYS A 84 6.86 2.70 7.88
CA CYS A 84 6.83 1.75 9.00
C CYS A 84 7.94 1.92 10.04
N GLY A 85 8.90 2.86 9.85
CA GLY A 85 10.03 3.01 10.72
C GLY A 85 9.66 3.55 12.11
N PRO A 86 9.91 2.77 13.19
CA PRO A 86 9.58 3.19 14.54
C PRO A 86 10.45 4.34 15.08
N GLU A 87 11.63 4.55 14.48
CA GLU A 87 12.57 5.60 14.89
C GLU A 87 12.41 6.90 14.10
N ASN A 88 11.59 6.90 13.03
CA ASN A 88 11.35 8.10 12.24
C ASN A 88 10.30 9.00 12.91
N PRO A 89 10.68 10.18 13.45
CA PRO A 89 9.74 11.06 14.15
C PRO A 89 8.66 11.68 13.23
N HIS A 90 8.88 11.66 11.92
CA HIS A 90 7.95 12.15 10.91
C HIS A 90 7.19 11.01 10.20
N GLY A 91 7.51 9.76 10.55
CA GLY A 91 6.94 8.57 9.95
C GLY A 91 5.56 8.21 10.51
N HIS A 92 4.95 7.25 9.85
CA HIS A 92 3.63 6.73 10.23
C HIS A 92 3.71 5.60 11.26
N ALA A 93 4.89 5.00 11.48
CA ALA A 93 5.10 3.83 12.32
C ALA A 93 4.07 2.71 12.03
N LEU A 94 3.79 2.46 10.74
CA LEU A 94 2.80 1.50 10.29
C LEU A 94 3.17 0.09 10.76
N SER A 95 2.27 -0.54 11.52
CA SER A 95 2.37 -1.94 11.94
C SER A 95 1.51 -2.80 11.03
N VAL A 96 2.10 -3.84 10.45
CA VAL A 96 1.45 -4.68 9.45
C VAL A 96 1.51 -6.14 9.85
N GLN A 97 0.43 -6.85 9.61
CA GLN A 97 0.29 -8.28 9.88
C GLN A 97 -0.01 -9.05 8.60
N ARG A 98 0.36 -10.32 8.60
CA ARG A 98 -0.08 -11.28 7.57
C ARG A 98 -1.58 -11.48 7.66
N ASP A 99 -2.23 -11.60 6.50
CA ASP A 99 -3.63 -11.98 6.36
C ASP A 99 -3.73 -13.18 5.40
N GLU A 100 -4.87 -13.87 5.37
CA GLU A 100 -5.09 -15.04 4.51
C GLU A 100 -4.76 -14.80 3.04
N ASN A 101 -5.04 -13.59 2.55
CA ASN A 101 -4.87 -13.21 1.14
C ASN A 101 -3.78 -12.16 0.89
N GLY A 102 -2.99 -11.82 1.91
CA GLY A 102 -1.96 -10.78 1.79
C GLY A 102 -1.53 -10.21 3.12
N VAL A 103 -1.78 -8.92 3.32
CA VAL A 103 -1.42 -8.19 4.55
C VAL A 103 -2.53 -7.24 4.99
N VAL A 104 -2.58 -6.99 6.30
CA VAL A 104 -3.53 -6.08 6.94
C VAL A 104 -2.80 -5.14 7.90
N ALA A 105 -3.28 -3.91 7.99
CA ALA A 105 -2.82 -2.92 8.95
C ALA A 105 -4.00 -2.14 9.54
N HIS A 106 -3.82 -1.66 10.78
CA HIS A 106 -4.69 -0.67 11.40
C HIS A 106 -3.90 0.61 11.55
N HIS A 107 -4.44 1.75 11.08
CA HIS A 107 -3.72 3.01 11.11
C HIS A 107 -4.62 4.18 11.51
N VAL A 108 -4.02 5.15 12.19
CA VAL A 108 -4.65 6.43 12.56
C VAL A 108 -3.72 7.55 12.11
N PHE A 109 -4.22 8.43 11.24
CA PHE A 109 -3.48 9.64 10.85
C PHE A 109 -3.61 10.69 11.96
N ASP A 110 -2.50 11.28 12.39
CA ASP A 110 -2.47 12.30 13.42
C ASP A 110 -2.11 13.70 12.87
N GLN A 111 -1.91 14.67 13.76
CA GLN A 111 -1.64 16.06 13.39
C GLN A 111 -0.35 16.26 12.59
N ARG A 112 0.61 15.34 12.63
CA ARG A 112 1.83 15.38 11.80
C ARG A 112 1.52 15.19 10.31
N HIS A 113 0.37 14.58 10.01
CA HIS A 113 -0.05 14.19 8.68
C HIS A 113 -1.14 15.11 8.10
N VAL A 114 -1.37 16.29 8.68
CA VAL A 114 -2.42 17.21 8.26
C VAL A 114 -2.19 17.75 6.85
N GLY A 115 -3.23 17.72 6.03
CA GLY A 115 -3.28 18.35 4.70
C GLY A 115 -4.24 19.54 4.66
N ALA A 116 -5.39 19.41 5.34
CA ALA A 116 -6.37 20.44 5.53
C ALA A 116 -6.97 20.31 6.96
N PRO A 117 -7.70 21.31 7.48
CA PRO A 117 -8.28 21.20 8.81
C PRO A 117 -9.09 19.91 9.01
N GLY A 118 -8.64 19.03 9.91
CA GLY A 118 -9.26 17.74 10.22
C GLY A 118 -9.05 16.62 9.18
N ILE A 119 -8.32 16.88 8.10
CA ILE A 119 -8.13 15.91 6.99
C ILE A 119 -6.65 15.60 6.81
N ALA A 120 -6.31 14.33 6.67
CA ALA A 120 -4.96 13.87 6.36
C ALA A 120 -4.52 14.30 4.95
N HIS A 121 -3.24 14.64 4.80
CA HIS A 121 -2.65 14.96 3.52
C HIS A 121 -2.70 13.75 2.57
N GLY A 122 -3.09 13.95 1.31
CA GLY A 122 -3.14 12.86 0.32
C GLY A 122 -1.82 12.15 0.14
N GLY A 123 -0.69 12.87 0.22
CA GLY A 123 0.65 12.26 0.21
C GLY A 123 0.92 11.37 1.42
N ALA A 124 0.39 11.70 2.61
CA ALA A 124 0.51 10.84 3.79
C ALA A 124 -0.27 9.52 3.59
N VAL A 125 -1.47 9.60 3.03
CA VAL A 125 -2.26 8.41 2.66
C VAL A 125 -1.53 7.57 1.62
N ALA A 126 -0.94 8.22 0.60
CA ALA A 126 -0.15 7.54 -0.42
C ALA A 126 1.06 6.82 0.17
N THR A 127 1.78 7.45 1.12
CA THR A 127 2.93 6.85 1.81
C THR A 127 2.53 5.56 2.54
N VAL A 128 1.43 5.60 3.29
CA VAL A 128 0.95 4.44 4.05
C VAL A 128 0.54 3.30 3.12
N LEU A 129 -0.13 3.59 1.99
CA LEU A 129 -0.54 2.58 1.02
C LEU A 129 0.66 2.02 0.23
N ASP A 130 1.65 2.84 -0.13
CA ASP A 130 2.88 2.37 -0.77
C ASP A 130 3.70 1.46 0.15
N ASP A 131 3.83 1.86 1.43
CA ASP A 131 4.54 1.06 2.42
C ASP A 131 3.83 -0.27 2.70
N LEU A 132 2.48 -0.27 2.77
CA LEU A 132 1.68 -1.49 2.90
C LEU A 132 1.93 -2.47 1.74
N PHE A 133 2.08 -1.97 0.51
CA PHE A 133 2.48 -2.80 -0.63
C PHE A 133 3.88 -3.40 -0.47
N GLY A 134 4.81 -2.65 0.13
CA GLY A 134 6.14 -3.16 0.47
C GLY A 134 6.09 -4.39 1.37
N PHE A 135 5.13 -4.46 2.31
CA PHE A 135 4.96 -5.61 3.19
C PHE A 135 4.51 -6.89 2.47
N LEU A 136 3.86 -6.78 1.31
CA LEU A 136 3.54 -7.97 0.49
C LEU A 136 4.80 -8.70 0.04
N LEU A 137 5.94 -8.02 -0.05
CA LEU A 137 7.20 -8.63 -0.46
C LEU A 137 7.66 -9.70 0.53
N TYR A 138 7.34 -9.57 1.84
CA TYR A 138 7.56 -10.63 2.82
C TYR A 138 6.72 -11.89 2.55
N THR A 139 5.55 -11.74 1.90
CA THR A 139 4.71 -12.87 1.52
C THR A 139 5.15 -13.50 0.19
N VAL A 140 5.73 -12.70 -0.69
CA VAL A 140 6.26 -13.14 -1.99
C VAL A 140 7.66 -13.76 -1.84
N GLY A 141 8.44 -13.31 -0.83
CA GLY A 141 9.81 -13.77 -0.59
C GLY A 141 10.85 -13.22 -1.58
N GLU A 142 10.56 -12.07 -2.22
CA GLU A 142 11.44 -11.43 -3.20
C GLU A 142 11.50 -9.92 -2.96
N LEU A 143 12.65 -9.32 -3.20
CA LEU A 143 12.81 -7.87 -3.16
C LEU A 143 12.23 -7.24 -4.44
N ALA A 144 11.51 -6.15 -4.29
CA ALA A 144 10.99 -5.39 -5.41
C ALA A 144 10.97 -3.89 -5.09
N VAL A 145 10.80 -3.08 -6.13
CA VAL A 145 10.67 -1.62 -6.00
C VAL A 145 9.39 -1.15 -6.65
N THR A 146 8.80 -0.09 -6.11
CA THR A 146 7.63 0.57 -6.67
C THR A 146 7.97 1.17 -8.02
N ARG A 147 7.26 0.76 -9.06
CA ARG A 147 7.38 1.29 -10.42
C ARG A 147 6.28 2.29 -10.74
N ARG A 148 5.06 2.02 -10.23
CA ARG A 148 3.87 2.85 -10.40
C ARG A 148 2.96 2.66 -9.21
N LEU A 149 2.34 3.74 -8.77
CA LEU A 149 1.32 3.80 -7.76
C LEU A 149 0.16 4.64 -8.28
N GLU A 150 -1.05 4.12 -8.21
CA GLU A 150 -2.29 4.80 -8.58
C GLU A 150 -3.23 4.76 -7.38
N LEU A 151 -3.76 5.91 -6.98
CA LEU A 151 -4.68 6.04 -5.86
C LEU A 151 -5.96 6.75 -6.29
N ASP A 152 -7.09 6.22 -5.80
CA ASP A 152 -8.38 6.88 -5.83
C ASP A 152 -8.79 7.25 -4.40
N TYR A 153 -8.99 8.54 -4.16
CA TYR A 153 -9.51 9.08 -2.89
C TYR A 153 -11.02 9.17 -2.98
N LEU A 154 -11.72 8.27 -2.31
CA LEU A 154 -13.18 8.11 -2.41
C LEU A 154 -13.92 8.99 -1.40
N ALA A 155 -13.26 9.26 -0.26
CA ALA A 155 -13.77 10.13 0.79
C ALA A 155 -12.61 10.83 1.51
N PRO A 156 -12.87 11.95 2.25
CA PRO A 156 -11.84 12.57 3.09
C PRO A 156 -11.35 11.61 4.18
N VAL A 157 -10.04 11.46 4.30
CA VAL A 157 -9.41 10.69 5.37
C VAL A 157 -9.27 11.60 6.58
N LEU A 158 -10.02 11.33 7.65
CA LEU A 158 -10.10 12.18 8.83
C LEU A 158 -8.96 11.87 9.81
N LEU A 159 -8.37 12.91 10.39
CA LEU A 159 -7.37 12.77 11.45
C LEU A 159 -8.02 12.21 12.72
N GLY A 160 -7.26 11.38 13.46
CA GLY A 160 -7.72 10.75 14.69
C GLY A 160 -8.74 9.62 14.49
N THR A 161 -9.05 9.25 13.25
CA THR A 161 -9.99 8.16 12.94
C THR A 161 -9.22 6.88 12.60
N PRO A 162 -9.61 5.72 13.16
CA PRO A 162 -9.00 4.44 12.81
C PRO A 162 -9.49 3.95 11.44
N TYR A 163 -8.53 3.46 10.65
CA TYR A 163 -8.77 2.83 9.35
C TYR A 163 -8.18 1.44 9.33
N VAL A 164 -8.82 0.55 8.56
CA VAL A 164 -8.31 -0.79 8.25
C VAL A 164 -7.80 -0.79 6.82
N LEU A 165 -6.55 -1.15 6.64
CA LEU A 165 -5.92 -1.24 5.33
C LEU A 165 -5.66 -2.71 5.00
N ARG A 166 -5.94 -3.12 3.77
CA ARG A 166 -5.65 -4.46 3.27
C ARG A 166 -4.97 -4.36 1.93
N ALA A 167 -3.96 -5.21 1.70
CA ALA A 167 -3.32 -5.32 0.40
C ALA A 167 -3.11 -6.78 0.01
N ALA A 168 -3.14 -7.03 -1.30
CA ALA A 168 -2.94 -8.35 -1.88
C ALA A 168 -2.23 -8.27 -3.23
N VAL A 169 -1.55 -9.37 -3.59
CA VAL A 169 -1.03 -9.57 -4.94
C VAL A 169 -2.19 -9.98 -5.85
N ARG A 170 -2.52 -9.14 -6.83
CA ARG A 170 -3.56 -9.41 -7.83
C ARG A 170 -3.09 -10.36 -8.92
N SER A 171 -1.90 -10.12 -9.44
CA SER A 171 -1.28 -10.95 -10.48
C SER A 171 0.23 -10.78 -10.53
N ARG A 172 0.89 -11.74 -11.18
CA ARG A 172 2.33 -11.71 -11.44
C ARG A 172 2.61 -12.06 -12.89
N ASP A 173 3.46 -11.26 -13.52
CA ASP A 173 4.01 -11.52 -14.87
C ASP A 173 5.54 -11.37 -14.81
N GLY A 174 6.24 -12.49 -14.75
CA GLY A 174 7.69 -12.53 -14.59
C GLY A 174 8.14 -11.77 -13.33
N ARG A 175 8.87 -10.67 -13.52
CA ARG A 175 9.34 -9.78 -12.45
C ARG A 175 8.32 -8.71 -12.03
N LYS A 176 7.17 -8.61 -12.70
CA LYS A 176 6.14 -7.61 -12.43
C LYS A 176 5.11 -8.18 -11.48
N LEU A 177 4.82 -7.43 -10.42
CA LEU A 177 3.78 -7.73 -9.45
C LEU A 177 2.72 -6.64 -9.55
N ASP A 178 1.50 -7.00 -9.93
CA ASP A 178 0.34 -6.12 -9.85
C ASP A 178 -0.31 -6.29 -8.49
N LEU A 179 -0.40 -5.21 -7.74
CA LEU A 179 -0.86 -5.18 -6.37
C LEU A 179 -2.13 -4.35 -6.26
N THR A 180 -2.97 -4.66 -5.27
CA THR A 180 -4.19 -3.90 -4.97
C THR A 180 -4.32 -3.69 -3.47
N ALA A 181 -4.85 -2.53 -3.05
CA ALA A 181 -5.12 -2.22 -1.66
C ALA A 181 -6.43 -1.46 -1.50
N THR A 182 -7.04 -1.60 -0.33
CA THR A 182 -8.16 -0.80 0.15
C THR A 182 -7.83 -0.18 1.51
N MET A 183 -8.42 0.96 1.79
CA MET A 183 -8.45 1.58 3.10
C MET A 183 -9.91 1.85 3.46
N ASP A 184 -10.38 1.20 4.51
CA ASP A 184 -11.77 1.19 4.93
C ASP A 184 -11.93 1.89 6.28
N ASP A 185 -13.04 2.61 6.47
CA ASP A 185 -13.42 3.20 7.75
C ASP A 185 -14.02 2.16 8.72
N ALA A 186 -14.38 2.60 9.93
CA ALA A 186 -14.96 1.75 10.94
C ALA A 186 -16.34 1.15 10.55
N GLN A 187 -17.00 1.70 9.54
CA GLN A 187 -18.26 1.22 8.99
C GLN A 187 -18.04 0.23 7.83
N GLY A 188 -16.79 -0.01 7.45
CA GLY A 188 -16.43 -0.86 6.32
C GLY A 188 -16.61 -0.20 4.95
N SER A 189 -16.74 1.13 4.91
CA SER A 189 -16.79 1.88 3.67
C SER A 189 -15.39 2.24 3.22
N SER A 190 -15.06 1.93 1.96
CA SER A 190 -13.75 2.28 1.40
C SER A 190 -13.61 3.79 1.23
N VAL A 191 -12.60 4.37 1.86
CA VAL A 191 -12.26 5.80 1.76
C VAL A 191 -11.12 6.05 0.77
N ALA A 192 -10.30 5.04 0.49
CA ALA A 192 -9.32 5.07 -0.58
C ALA A 192 -9.09 3.66 -1.14
N THR A 193 -8.73 3.59 -2.42
CA THR A 193 -8.26 2.37 -3.06
C THR A 193 -6.95 2.65 -3.79
N ALA A 194 -6.11 1.64 -3.93
CA ALA A 194 -4.85 1.77 -4.63
C ALA A 194 -4.54 0.55 -5.49
N THR A 195 -3.83 0.80 -6.58
CA THR A 195 -3.15 -0.24 -7.35
C THR A 195 -1.69 0.14 -7.54
N ALA A 196 -0.82 -0.85 -7.55
CA ALA A 196 0.59 -0.62 -7.78
C ALA A 196 1.20 -1.67 -8.69
N LEU A 197 2.21 -1.24 -9.46
CA LEU A 197 3.12 -2.11 -10.18
C LEU A 197 4.47 -2.09 -9.46
N PHE A 198 4.86 -3.23 -8.92
CA PHE A 198 6.19 -3.45 -8.37
C PHE A 198 7.03 -4.27 -9.33
N VAL A 199 8.33 -4.06 -9.33
CA VAL A 199 9.27 -4.81 -10.16
C VAL A 199 10.31 -5.48 -9.28
N VAL A 200 10.36 -6.80 -9.35
CA VAL A 200 11.37 -7.62 -8.64
C VAL A 200 12.76 -7.24 -9.13
N VAL A 201 13.65 -7.01 -8.18
CA VAL A 201 15.05 -6.62 -8.41
C VAL A 201 15.98 -7.49 -7.56
N GLU A 202 17.22 -7.58 -7.98
CA GLU A 202 18.28 -8.25 -7.21
C GLU A 202 18.85 -7.29 -6.15
N VAL A 203 19.54 -7.82 -5.14
CA VAL A 203 20.16 -7.03 -4.04
C VAL A 203 21.10 -5.97 -4.57
N GLU A 204 21.79 -6.27 -5.66
CA GLU A 204 22.72 -5.38 -6.34
C GLU A 204 22.10 -4.04 -6.74
N HIS A 205 20.79 -4.01 -7.01
CA HIS A 205 20.06 -2.77 -7.29
C HIS A 205 20.14 -1.80 -6.10
N PHE A 206 19.96 -2.29 -4.89
CA PHE A 206 20.03 -1.49 -3.67
C PHE A 206 21.46 -1.10 -3.33
N MET A 207 22.44 -2.02 -3.49
CA MET A 207 23.86 -1.74 -3.30
C MET A 207 24.35 -0.62 -4.22
N GLN A 208 24.02 -0.68 -5.51
CA GLN A 208 24.36 0.36 -6.48
C GLN A 208 23.70 1.70 -6.16
N SER A 209 22.45 1.68 -5.69
CA SER A 209 21.72 2.89 -5.31
C SER A 209 22.36 3.56 -4.09
N GLN A 210 22.75 2.79 -3.09
CA GLN A 210 23.44 3.31 -1.91
C GLN A 210 24.83 3.88 -2.27
N ALA A 211 25.62 3.17 -3.08
CA ALA A 211 26.93 3.65 -3.53
C ALA A 211 26.82 4.98 -4.28
N ARG A 212 25.81 5.12 -5.17
CA ARG A 212 25.56 6.38 -5.87
C ARG A 212 25.17 7.52 -4.93
N ALA A 213 24.37 7.25 -3.90
CA ALA A 213 23.99 8.25 -2.91
C ALA A 213 25.20 8.75 -2.12
N GLN A 214 26.09 7.85 -1.71
CA GLN A 214 27.32 8.20 -0.99
C GLN A 214 28.28 9.05 -1.82
N LEU A 215 28.51 8.70 -3.10
CA LEU A 215 29.33 9.50 -4.00
C LEU A 215 28.80 10.94 -4.15
N ARG A 216 27.51 11.12 -4.28
CA ARG A 216 26.92 12.47 -4.39
C ARG A 216 27.03 13.27 -3.09
N ALA A 217 26.95 12.64 -1.93
CA ALA A 217 27.12 13.33 -0.65
C ALA A 217 28.57 13.83 -0.44
N THR A 218 29.56 13.11 -0.96
CA THR A 218 30.98 13.55 -0.91
C THR A 218 31.26 14.72 -1.86
N ASP A 219 30.63 14.75 -3.06
CA ASP A 219 30.83 15.81 -4.04
C ASP A 219 30.22 17.16 -3.57
N THR A 220 29.12 17.14 -2.84
CA THR A 220 28.49 18.36 -2.28
C THR A 220 29.33 19.02 -1.19
N ASN A 221 30.07 18.26 -0.40
CA ASN A 221 30.92 18.82 0.64
C ASN A 221 32.22 19.49 0.11
N HIS A 222 32.60 19.22 -1.15
CA HIS A 222 33.75 19.84 -1.78
C HIS A 222 33.46 21.15 -2.55
N THR A 223 32.19 21.51 -2.66
CA THR A 223 31.77 22.76 -3.38
C THR A 223 31.47 23.92 -2.45
N GLU A 224 31.55 23.73 -1.11
CA GLU A 224 31.30 24.78 -0.10
C GLU A 224 32.60 25.31 0.56
N GLU A 225 33.79 24.93 0.09
CA GLU A 225 35.07 25.53 0.43
C GLU A 225 35.56 26.46 -0.70
#